data_f730cac15402c1f95939005207330e24
#
_entry.id   f730cac15402c1f95939005207330e24
#
_cell.length_a   1.000
_cell.length_b   1.000
_cell.length_c   1.000
_cell.angle_alpha   90.00
_cell.angle_beta   90.00
_cell.angle_gamma   90.00
#
_symmetry.space_group_name_H-M   'P 1'
#
loop_
_entity.id
_entity.type
_entity.pdbx_description
1 polymer ?
#
loop_
_entity_poly.entity_id
_entity_poly.type
_entity_poly.pdbx_seq_one_letter_code
_entity_poly.pdbx_strand_id
1 'polypeptide(L)'
;MRMSFAGIYGLVRACAAVVAACAAVMAGCAAVAMAGDLIVTGAKPDRLFVIDPATRTVRAEHRIAGANGMVSVILISPDQKTAYVLVDRMERVVGIDLATGRESFRADLSTPNERVKSFLSLALTPDGKELIVHELPTKLMSSEYVVEEPRFAVFRTDAGLLAKPIRSFPAPRRVHMLLMRPNGQSFYAIGFDLHEYDVRTGKLLGTRGIQKWTMADHSQPDLLAFWPVTEPTGIFTSPVYSEIKKGTESVPMTALMSLDLKSGELTYSDFEPMSALIFSTVLSPDRKHAYGVYSTLTSIDVLGHRLEKRVPLDHTFYAVNVSSDGSEIFTGGTNCDVGVYDAKSLDKKAVIKLPGCTDQSIATLRVIHGK
;
A
#
# COMPACT_ATOMS: atom_id res chain seq x y z
N MET A 1 36.60 78.38 5.90
CA MET A 1 35.50 77.55 6.30
C MET A 1 35.75 76.12 5.74
N ARG A 2 36.39 75.21 6.54
CA ARG A 2 36.75 73.84 6.09
C ARG A 2 35.64 72.90 6.54
N MET A 3 34.86 72.39 5.60
CA MET A 3 33.86 71.31 5.88
C MET A 3 34.60 69.95 5.93
N SER A 4 34.40 69.23 7.03
CA SER A 4 35.06 67.96 7.31
C SER A 4 34.41 66.86 6.48
N PHE A 5 35.16 66.11 5.70
CA PHE A 5 34.75 64.98 4.86
C PHE A 5 34.42 63.70 5.64
N ALA A 6 34.39 63.72 6.97
CA ALA A 6 34.22 62.54 7.83
C ALA A 6 32.71 62.07 7.94
N GLY A 7 31.74 62.93 7.58
CA GLY A 7 30.31 62.62 7.76
C GLY A 7 29.68 61.72 6.65
N ILE A 8 30.27 61.72 5.46
CA ILE A 8 29.67 61.03 4.31
C ILE A 8 30.01 59.51 4.30
N TYR A 9 31.19 59.13 4.80
CA TYR A 9 31.58 57.72 4.88
C TYR A 9 30.81 56.90 5.94
N GLY A 10 30.30 57.55 6.99
CA GLY A 10 29.51 56.92 8.03
C GLY A 10 28.10 56.53 7.53
N LEU A 11 27.47 57.38 6.71
CA LEU A 11 26.11 57.10 6.20
C LEU A 11 26.11 55.98 5.15
N VAL A 12 27.12 55.92 4.28
CA VAL A 12 27.19 54.86 3.25
C VAL A 12 27.44 53.46 3.87
N ARG A 13 28.23 53.41 4.97
CA ARG A 13 28.44 52.13 5.69
C ARG A 13 27.19 51.66 6.47
N ALA A 14 26.42 52.59 7.02
CA ALA A 14 25.17 52.24 7.72
C ALA A 14 24.10 51.70 6.74
N CYS A 15 23.95 52.31 5.55
CA CYS A 15 23.02 51.81 4.53
C CYS A 15 23.44 50.46 3.95
N ALA A 16 24.74 50.20 3.75
CA ALA A 16 25.22 48.92 3.26
C ALA A 16 25.02 47.78 4.28
N ALA A 17 25.15 48.07 5.58
CA ALA A 17 24.91 47.09 6.66
C ALA A 17 23.44 46.74 6.80
N VAL A 18 22.50 47.70 6.62
CA VAL A 18 21.06 47.45 6.68
C VAL A 18 20.58 46.64 5.45
N VAL A 19 21.12 46.91 4.25
CA VAL A 19 20.78 46.11 3.06
C VAL A 19 21.33 44.69 3.15
N ALA A 20 22.51 44.48 3.73
CA ALA A 20 23.06 43.16 3.94
C ALA A 20 22.30 42.37 5.02
N ALA A 21 21.82 43.03 6.08
CA ALA A 21 20.99 42.41 7.12
C ALA A 21 19.57 42.04 6.58
N CYS A 22 18.96 42.86 5.74
CA CYS A 22 17.69 42.55 5.09
C CYS A 22 17.84 41.39 4.06
N ALA A 23 18.93 41.31 3.33
CA ALA A 23 19.22 40.20 2.41
C ALA A 23 19.47 38.87 3.17
N ALA A 24 20.12 38.90 4.34
CA ALA A 24 20.32 37.73 5.17
C ALA A 24 19.04 37.22 5.84
N VAL A 25 18.12 38.13 6.19
CA VAL A 25 16.78 37.75 6.72
C VAL A 25 15.89 37.20 5.62
N MET A 26 16.02 37.67 4.38
CA MET A 26 15.25 37.15 3.24
C MET A 26 15.80 35.78 2.76
N ALA A 27 17.09 35.49 2.96
CA ALA A 27 17.67 34.18 2.67
C ALA A 27 17.37 33.12 3.75
N GLY A 28 16.96 33.52 4.95
CA GLY A 28 16.62 32.63 6.07
C GLY A 28 15.17 32.10 6.06
N CYS A 29 14.31 32.64 5.20
CA CYS A 29 12.97 32.09 4.92
C CYS A 29 12.99 31.18 3.68
N ALA A 30 14.02 30.34 3.53
CA ALA A 30 13.78 29.09 2.84
C ALA A 30 12.80 28.32 3.76
N ALA A 31 11.52 28.40 3.43
CA ALA A 31 10.54 27.51 3.98
C ALA A 31 11.14 26.12 3.89
N VAL A 32 11.38 25.46 5.02
CA VAL A 32 11.54 24.02 5.04
C VAL A 32 10.22 23.54 4.44
N ALA A 33 10.24 23.29 3.13
CA ALA A 33 9.14 22.63 2.47
C ALA A 33 9.01 21.32 3.22
N MET A 34 8.05 21.22 4.11
CA MET A 34 7.65 19.95 4.68
C MET A 34 7.45 19.06 3.47
N ALA A 35 8.30 18.05 3.34
CA ALA A 35 8.17 17.14 2.22
C ALA A 35 6.78 16.51 2.37
N GLY A 36 5.86 16.88 1.47
CA GLY A 36 4.50 16.38 1.47
C GLY A 36 4.46 14.90 1.17
N ASP A 37 3.30 14.30 1.30
CA ASP A 37 3.10 12.91 0.90
C ASP A 37 3.50 12.69 -0.57
N LEU A 38 3.96 11.48 -0.86
CA LEU A 38 4.11 10.98 -2.22
C LEU A 38 3.31 9.70 -2.37
N ILE A 39 2.73 9.51 -3.54
CA ILE A 39 2.01 8.29 -3.89
C ILE A 39 2.91 7.42 -4.77
N VAL A 40 3.01 6.13 -4.45
CA VAL A 40 3.70 5.14 -5.27
C VAL A 40 2.69 4.12 -5.79
N THR A 41 2.62 3.94 -7.09
CA THR A 41 1.76 2.95 -7.73
C THR A 41 2.41 2.34 -8.97
N GLY A 42 1.91 1.19 -9.40
CA GLY A 42 2.40 0.48 -10.57
C GLY A 42 1.44 0.55 -11.75
N ALA A 43 1.97 0.32 -12.96
CA ALA A 43 1.15 0.16 -14.16
C ALA A 43 1.81 -0.77 -15.17
N LYS A 44 0.97 -1.41 -15.97
CA LYS A 44 1.42 -2.21 -17.12
C LYS A 44 2.09 -1.35 -18.19
N PRO A 45 3.02 -1.92 -18.93
CA PRO A 45 3.53 -3.29 -18.74
C PRO A 45 4.63 -3.39 -17.68
N ASP A 46 5.33 -2.30 -17.34
CA ASP A 46 6.63 -2.31 -16.65
C ASP A 46 6.91 -1.02 -15.85
N ARG A 47 5.87 -0.30 -15.41
CA ARG A 47 6.00 1.05 -14.86
C ARG A 47 5.76 1.11 -13.36
N LEU A 48 6.62 1.87 -12.68
CA LEU A 48 6.42 2.34 -11.31
C LEU A 48 6.40 3.86 -11.33
N PHE A 49 5.38 4.46 -10.74
CA PHE A 49 5.18 5.91 -10.66
C PHE A 49 5.37 6.41 -9.25
N VAL A 50 6.06 7.54 -9.12
CA VAL A 50 6.10 8.38 -7.92
C VAL A 50 5.36 9.67 -8.23
N ILE A 51 4.30 9.93 -7.50
CA ILE A 51 3.35 11.01 -7.77
C ILE A 51 3.37 11.96 -6.59
N ASP A 52 3.38 13.25 -6.88
CA ASP A 52 3.22 14.31 -5.89
C ASP A 52 1.73 14.73 -5.87
N PRO A 53 0.98 14.35 -4.82
CA PRO A 53 -0.43 14.71 -4.74
C PRO A 53 -0.65 16.20 -4.50
N ALA A 54 0.28 16.94 -3.89
CA ALA A 54 0.13 18.37 -3.64
C ALA A 54 0.18 19.18 -4.94
N THR A 55 1.09 18.82 -5.85
CA THR A 55 1.20 19.46 -7.17
C THR A 55 0.36 18.79 -8.25
N ARG A 56 -0.28 17.65 -7.96
CA ARG A 56 -1.07 16.84 -8.90
C ARG A 56 -0.27 16.36 -10.11
N THR A 57 1.01 16.03 -9.91
CA THR A 57 1.91 15.65 -11.00
C THR A 57 2.63 14.34 -10.75
N VAL A 58 2.98 13.65 -11.83
CA VAL A 58 3.93 12.53 -11.80
C VAL A 58 5.33 13.12 -11.63
N ARG A 59 5.95 12.85 -10.48
CA ARG A 59 7.30 13.33 -10.12
C ARG A 59 8.40 12.47 -10.74
N ALA A 60 8.15 11.15 -10.79
CA ALA A 60 9.08 10.21 -11.44
C ALA A 60 8.30 9.03 -12.05
N GLU A 61 8.84 8.53 -13.15
CA GLU A 61 8.40 7.33 -13.84
C GLU A 61 9.61 6.41 -14.00
N HIS A 62 9.55 5.23 -13.42
CA HIS A 62 10.61 4.25 -13.47
C HIS A 62 10.17 3.03 -14.29
N ARG A 63 10.98 2.64 -15.27
CA ARG A 63 10.80 1.39 -15.99
C ARG A 63 11.50 0.26 -15.27
N ILE A 64 10.79 -0.85 -15.09
CA ILE A 64 11.32 -2.07 -14.49
C ILE A 64 11.89 -2.93 -15.60
N ALA A 65 13.21 -3.03 -15.69
CA ALA A 65 13.91 -3.70 -16.78
C ALA A 65 13.50 -5.17 -16.90
N GLY A 66 13.08 -5.55 -18.11
CA GLY A 66 12.66 -6.91 -18.43
C GLY A 66 11.33 -7.35 -17.79
N ALA A 67 10.61 -6.45 -17.11
CA ALA A 67 9.28 -6.78 -16.62
C ALA A 67 8.27 -6.85 -17.76
N ASN A 68 7.35 -7.80 -17.67
CA ASN A 68 6.29 -8.00 -18.65
C ASN A 68 4.98 -8.34 -17.94
N GLY A 69 3.98 -7.53 -18.20
CA GLY A 69 2.63 -7.76 -17.72
C GLY A 69 2.27 -6.90 -16.49
N MET A 70 2.03 -7.52 -15.36
CA MET A 70 1.47 -6.84 -14.19
C MET A 70 2.56 -6.31 -13.26
N VAL A 71 2.41 -5.07 -12.81
CA VAL A 71 3.12 -4.49 -11.67
C VAL A 71 2.11 -4.43 -10.52
N SER A 72 2.18 -5.37 -9.58
CA SER A 72 1.06 -5.62 -8.67
C SER A 72 1.31 -5.12 -7.25
N VAL A 73 1.74 -5.99 -6.35
CA VAL A 73 1.99 -5.62 -4.95
C VAL A 73 3.24 -4.78 -4.84
N ILE A 74 3.13 -3.67 -4.12
CA ILE A 74 4.24 -2.76 -3.83
C ILE A 74 4.38 -2.69 -2.31
N LEU A 75 5.57 -2.97 -1.79
CA LEU A 75 5.97 -2.73 -0.42
C LEU A 75 7.01 -1.63 -0.39
N ILE A 76 6.89 -0.70 0.53
CA ILE A 76 7.86 0.37 0.70
C ILE A 76 8.82 0.00 1.84
N SER A 77 10.13 0.18 1.62
CA SER A 77 11.13 0.00 2.67
C SER A 77 10.89 0.96 3.85
N PRO A 78 11.28 0.60 5.08
CA PRO A 78 11.06 1.46 6.25
C PRO A 78 11.74 2.84 6.16
N ASP A 79 12.82 2.96 5.41
CA ASP A 79 13.49 4.23 5.12
C ASP A 79 12.85 5.02 3.96
N GLN A 80 11.81 4.45 3.34
CA GLN A 80 11.03 5.00 2.22
C GLN A 80 11.83 5.27 0.95
N LYS A 81 12.96 4.58 0.76
CA LYS A 81 13.82 4.76 -0.41
C LYS A 81 13.63 3.71 -1.49
N THR A 82 13.18 2.52 -1.11
CA THR A 82 13.05 1.38 -2.04
C THR A 82 11.61 0.88 -2.08
N ALA A 83 11.11 0.65 -3.28
CA ALA A 83 9.87 -0.10 -3.50
C ALA A 83 10.21 -1.53 -3.93
N TYR A 84 9.73 -2.53 -3.17
CA TYR A 84 9.77 -3.94 -3.56
C TYR A 84 8.48 -4.27 -4.28
N VAL A 85 8.59 -4.73 -5.53
CA VAL A 85 7.46 -4.84 -6.46
C VAL A 85 7.39 -6.26 -7.03
N LEU A 86 6.19 -6.84 -6.99
CA LEU A 86 5.91 -8.13 -7.63
C LEU A 86 5.54 -7.91 -9.10
N VAL A 87 6.31 -8.52 -9.99
CA VAL A 87 6.19 -8.35 -11.44
C VAL A 87 6.20 -9.69 -12.19
N ASP A 88 6.21 -9.66 -13.52
CA ASP A 88 6.35 -10.83 -14.41
C ASP A 88 5.33 -11.93 -14.12
N ARG A 89 4.06 -11.56 -14.14
CA ARG A 89 2.98 -12.49 -13.86
C ARG A 89 3.12 -13.17 -12.49
N MET A 90 3.66 -12.42 -11.51
CA MET A 90 3.88 -12.87 -10.12
C MET A 90 5.02 -13.91 -9.97
N GLU A 91 6.02 -13.88 -10.86
CA GLU A 91 7.16 -14.80 -10.85
C GLU A 91 8.49 -14.15 -10.44
N ARG A 92 8.49 -12.81 -10.20
CA ARG A 92 9.70 -12.05 -9.82
C ARG A 92 9.38 -10.95 -8.84
N VAL A 93 10.27 -10.74 -7.89
CA VAL A 93 10.26 -9.54 -7.03
C VAL A 93 11.48 -8.69 -7.34
N VAL A 94 11.28 -7.39 -7.54
CA VAL A 94 12.34 -6.41 -7.76
C VAL A 94 12.30 -5.33 -6.70
N GLY A 95 13.46 -4.81 -6.29
CA GLY A 95 13.60 -3.64 -5.44
C GLY A 95 14.11 -2.45 -6.25
N ILE A 96 13.30 -1.40 -6.34
CA ILE A 96 13.57 -0.19 -7.13
C ILE A 96 13.85 0.98 -6.18
N ASP A 97 14.99 1.64 -6.36
CA ASP A 97 15.28 2.89 -5.69
C ASP A 97 14.36 4.00 -6.23
N LEU A 98 13.56 4.58 -5.34
CA LEU A 98 12.50 5.53 -5.74
C LEU A 98 13.03 6.87 -6.26
N ALA A 99 14.26 7.24 -5.92
CA ALA A 99 14.85 8.48 -6.39
C ALA A 99 15.47 8.34 -7.79
N THR A 100 16.10 7.18 -8.06
CA THR A 100 16.89 6.97 -9.28
C THR A 100 16.29 6.01 -10.29
N GLY A 101 15.30 5.20 -9.86
CA GLY A 101 14.75 4.10 -10.66
C GLY A 101 15.69 2.89 -10.82
N ARG A 102 16.86 2.91 -10.15
CA ARG A 102 17.82 1.82 -10.24
C ARG A 102 17.31 0.60 -9.48
N GLU A 103 17.41 -0.54 -10.13
CA GLU A 103 17.15 -1.82 -9.48
C GLU A 103 18.30 -2.19 -8.53
N SER A 104 17.98 -2.42 -7.26
CA SER A 104 18.93 -2.78 -6.20
C SER A 104 18.78 -4.21 -5.70
N PHE A 105 17.62 -4.81 -5.98
CA PHE A 105 17.29 -6.18 -5.57
C PHE A 105 16.50 -6.88 -6.67
N ARG A 106 16.79 -8.18 -6.88
CA ARG A 106 16.01 -9.05 -7.76
C ARG A 106 15.98 -10.48 -7.23
N ALA A 107 14.78 -11.03 -7.09
CA ALA A 107 14.53 -12.43 -6.85
C ALA A 107 13.69 -13.01 -7.98
N ASP A 108 14.30 -13.76 -8.89
CA ASP A 108 13.60 -14.62 -9.82
C ASP A 108 13.16 -15.88 -9.08
N LEU A 109 11.83 -16.05 -8.91
CA LEU A 109 11.27 -17.13 -8.10
C LEU A 109 11.35 -18.48 -8.84
N SER A 110 11.16 -18.46 -10.15
CA SER A 110 11.20 -19.64 -11.01
C SER A 110 12.63 -20.03 -11.38
N THR A 111 12.82 -21.33 -11.66
CA THR A 111 14.05 -21.92 -12.22
C THR A 111 13.72 -22.68 -13.52
N PRO A 112 14.69 -23.18 -14.28
CA PRO A 112 14.40 -23.97 -15.48
C PRO A 112 13.49 -25.19 -15.25
N ASN A 113 13.56 -25.78 -14.05
CA ASN A 113 12.83 -27.03 -13.74
C ASN A 113 11.66 -26.81 -12.76
N GLU A 114 11.45 -25.58 -12.28
CA GLU A 114 10.41 -25.28 -11.31
C GLU A 114 9.80 -23.90 -11.63
N ARG A 115 8.53 -23.84 -11.90
CA ARG A 115 7.79 -22.61 -12.02
C ARG A 115 7.21 -22.23 -10.66
N VAL A 116 7.49 -21.01 -10.21
CA VAL A 116 7.04 -20.50 -8.90
C VAL A 116 6.32 -19.19 -9.09
N LYS A 117 5.11 -19.11 -8.52
CA LYS A 117 4.33 -17.87 -8.45
C LYS A 117 4.10 -17.46 -7.01
N SER A 118 4.00 -16.15 -6.80
CA SER A 118 3.50 -15.58 -5.56
C SER A 118 2.18 -14.87 -5.83
N PHE A 119 1.08 -15.38 -5.27
CA PHE A 119 -0.20 -14.70 -5.49
C PHE A 119 -0.35 -13.52 -4.52
N LEU A 120 0.20 -12.35 -4.90
CA LEU A 120 0.10 -11.06 -4.19
C LEU A 120 0.66 -11.05 -2.76
N SER A 121 1.41 -12.06 -2.36
CA SER A 121 1.73 -12.34 -0.96
C SER A 121 3.19 -12.04 -0.64
N LEU A 122 3.48 -10.79 -0.29
CA LEU A 122 4.79 -10.30 0.12
C LEU A 122 4.69 -9.62 1.49
N ALA A 123 5.72 -9.77 2.33
CA ALA A 123 5.88 -8.99 3.56
C ALA A 123 7.34 -8.60 3.76
N LEU A 124 7.57 -7.39 4.29
CA LEU A 124 8.89 -6.86 4.61
C LEU A 124 9.01 -6.73 6.12
N THR A 125 10.15 -7.16 6.69
CA THR A 125 10.40 -6.98 8.13
C THR A 125 10.52 -5.49 8.49
N PRO A 126 10.15 -5.07 9.72
CA PRO A 126 10.17 -3.65 10.10
C PRO A 126 11.56 -3.02 10.09
N ASP A 127 12.63 -3.82 10.17
CA ASP A 127 14.02 -3.36 10.00
C ASP A 127 14.46 -3.31 8.53
N GLY A 128 13.57 -3.70 7.61
CA GLY A 128 13.82 -3.70 6.18
C GLY A 128 14.82 -4.73 5.66
N LYS A 129 15.27 -5.68 6.50
CA LYS A 129 16.39 -6.59 6.14
C LYS A 129 15.92 -7.86 5.46
N GLU A 130 14.69 -8.28 5.67
CA GLU A 130 14.17 -9.53 5.13
C GLU A 130 12.84 -9.32 4.41
N LEU A 131 12.72 -9.95 3.25
CA LEU A 131 11.50 -10.04 2.46
C LEU A 131 10.98 -11.46 2.50
N ILE A 132 9.73 -11.64 2.91
CA ILE A 132 9.03 -12.92 2.95
C ILE A 132 8.11 -12.99 1.73
N VAL A 133 8.20 -14.07 0.98
CA VAL A 133 7.39 -14.33 -0.22
C VAL A 133 6.66 -15.66 -0.03
N HIS A 134 5.34 -15.66 -0.24
CA HIS A 134 4.59 -16.91 -0.34
C HIS A 134 4.76 -17.48 -1.75
N GLU A 135 5.27 -18.68 -1.86
CA GLU A 135 5.59 -19.33 -3.12
C GLU A 135 4.69 -20.55 -3.38
N LEU A 136 4.20 -20.63 -4.61
CA LEU A 136 3.38 -21.71 -5.14
C LEU A 136 4.19 -22.46 -6.22
N PRO A 137 5.01 -23.45 -5.86
CA PRO A 137 5.89 -24.13 -6.78
C PRO A 137 5.15 -25.20 -7.61
N THR A 138 5.57 -25.34 -8.86
CA THR A 138 5.15 -26.39 -9.78
C THR A 138 6.40 -26.92 -10.50
N LYS A 139 6.73 -28.18 -10.28
CA LYS A 139 7.86 -28.84 -10.93
C LYS A 139 7.54 -29.14 -12.39
N LEU A 140 8.46 -28.81 -13.28
CA LEU A 140 8.34 -28.99 -14.72
C LEU A 140 9.07 -30.29 -15.11
N MET A 141 8.32 -31.36 -15.30
CA MET A 141 8.84 -32.64 -15.76
C MET A 141 8.68 -32.76 -17.28
N SER A 142 9.35 -33.72 -17.90
CA SER A 142 9.30 -33.93 -19.35
C SER A 142 7.92 -34.29 -19.86
N SER A 143 7.09 -34.93 -19.07
CA SER A 143 5.76 -35.46 -19.47
C SER A 143 4.60 -34.91 -18.63
N GLU A 144 4.88 -34.23 -17.52
CA GLU A 144 3.84 -33.76 -16.59
C GLU A 144 4.29 -32.53 -15.80
N TYR A 145 3.33 -31.84 -15.17
CA TYR A 145 3.56 -30.81 -14.17
C TYR A 145 3.14 -31.31 -12.80
N VAL A 146 4.06 -31.25 -11.82
CA VAL A 146 3.80 -31.69 -10.46
C VAL A 146 3.62 -30.49 -9.56
N VAL A 147 2.41 -30.28 -9.04
CA VAL A 147 2.13 -29.22 -8.08
C VAL A 147 2.72 -29.61 -6.73
N GLU A 148 3.67 -28.81 -6.24
CA GLU A 148 4.36 -29.04 -4.97
C GLU A 148 3.71 -28.29 -3.80
N GLU A 149 4.15 -28.61 -2.57
CA GLU A 149 3.65 -27.93 -1.40
C GLU A 149 4.14 -26.46 -1.36
N PRO A 150 3.25 -25.52 -0.99
CA PRO A 150 3.62 -24.11 -0.85
C PRO A 150 4.64 -23.89 0.25
N ARG A 151 5.39 -22.78 0.09
CA ARG A 151 6.38 -22.38 1.10
C ARG A 151 6.40 -20.87 1.28
N PHE A 152 6.81 -20.42 2.44
CA PHE A 152 7.28 -19.07 2.66
C PHE A 152 8.79 -19.07 2.41
N ALA A 153 9.25 -18.32 1.43
CA ALA A 153 10.67 -18.12 1.15
C ALA A 153 11.11 -16.77 1.69
N VAL A 154 12.26 -16.73 2.36
CA VAL A 154 12.79 -15.52 3.00
C VAL A 154 14.08 -15.11 2.31
N PHE A 155 14.13 -13.88 1.84
CA PHE A 155 15.26 -13.28 1.14
C PHE A 155 15.87 -12.15 1.96
N ARG A 156 17.18 -11.96 1.88
CA ARG A 156 17.81 -10.73 2.37
C ARG A 156 17.61 -9.62 1.36
N THR A 157 17.23 -8.44 1.81
CA THR A 157 16.99 -7.28 0.93
C THR A 157 18.28 -6.70 0.34
N ASP A 158 19.43 -6.97 0.95
CA ASP A 158 20.77 -6.58 0.48
C ASP A 158 21.43 -7.64 -0.42
N ALA A 159 20.72 -8.70 -0.82
CA ALA A 159 21.28 -9.79 -1.63
C ALA A 159 21.59 -9.41 -3.09
N GLY A 160 21.21 -8.21 -3.53
CA GLY A 160 21.47 -7.73 -4.89
C GLY A 160 20.58 -8.38 -5.95
N LEU A 161 21.09 -8.45 -7.21
CA LEU A 161 20.26 -8.80 -8.38
C LEU A 161 20.12 -10.32 -8.63
N LEU A 162 20.73 -11.16 -7.82
CA LEU A 162 20.66 -12.61 -7.91
C LEU A 162 20.23 -13.23 -6.58
N ALA A 163 19.28 -12.58 -5.91
CA ALA A 163 18.85 -12.99 -4.59
C ALA A 163 18.30 -14.43 -4.58
N LYS A 164 18.72 -15.18 -3.60
CA LYS A 164 18.22 -16.53 -3.32
C LYS A 164 17.65 -16.56 -1.91
N PRO A 165 16.65 -17.42 -1.65
CA PRO A 165 16.11 -17.54 -0.30
C PRO A 165 17.21 -18.03 0.65
N ILE A 166 17.31 -17.39 1.82
CA ILE A 166 18.23 -17.79 2.90
C ILE A 166 17.63 -18.88 3.79
N ARG A 167 16.32 -19.00 3.78
CA ARG A 167 15.53 -20.04 4.43
C ARG A 167 14.15 -20.14 3.84
N SER A 168 13.48 -21.26 4.02
CA SER A 168 12.06 -21.43 3.69
C SER A 168 11.40 -22.36 4.70
N PHE A 169 10.08 -22.26 4.81
CA PHE A 169 9.26 -23.13 5.65
C PHE A 169 7.88 -23.37 5.03
N PRO A 170 7.21 -24.49 5.40
CA PRO A 170 5.91 -24.84 4.83
C PRO A 170 4.87 -23.73 5.00
N ALA A 171 4.03 -23.58 4.00
CA ALA A 171 2.94 -22.60 3.98
C ALA A 171 1.62 -23.24 3.56
N PRO A 172 0.46 -22.68 3.97
CA PRO A 172 -0.82 -23.10 3.44
C PRO A 172 -0.97 -22.67 1.99
N ARG A 173 -1.74 -23.43 1.20
CA ARG A 173 -1.89 -23.18 -0.25
C ARG A 173 -2.67 -21.91 -0.57
N ARG A 174 -3.71 -21.61 0.20
CA ARG A 174 -4.60 -20.48 -0.05
C ARG A 174 -4.19 -19.27 0.77
N VAL A 175 -3.07 -18.64 0.39
CA VAL A 175 -2.62 -17.35 0.95
C VAL A 175 -2.59 -16.35 -0.17
N HIS A 176 -3.21 -15.21 0.03
CA HIS A 176 -3.25 -14.11 -0.94
C HIS A 176 -2.73 -12.78 -0.38
N MET A 177 -2.38 -12.74 0.91
CA MET A 177 -1.81 -11.56 1.54
C MET A 177 -0.93 -11.93 2.73
N LEU A 178 0.19 -11.24 2.88
CA LEU A 178 1.01 -11.26 4.08
C LEU A 178 1.01 -9.88 4.74
N LEU A 179 0.84 -9.83 6.05
CA LEU A 179 0.88 -8.60 6.85
C LEU A 179 1.87 -8.77 7.99
N MET A 180 2.94 -7.98 7.98
CA MET A 180 3.96 -8.02 9.04
C MET A 180 3.45 -7.31 10.29
N ARG A 181 3.67 -7.92 11.45
CA ARG A 181 3.43 -7.25 12.73
C ARG A 181 4.53 -6.21 13.02
N PRO A 182 4.18 -5.06 13.64
CA PRO A 182 5.16 -4.00 13.91
C PRO A 182 6.34 -4.42 14.79
N ASN A 183 6.17 -5.48 15.61
CA ASN A 183 7.24 -6.01 16.45
C ASN A 183 8.29 -6.85 15.67
N GLY A 184 8.01 -7.18 14.41
CA GLY A 184 8.89 -7.99 13.55
C GLY A 184 9.07 -9.45 13.99
N GLN A 185 8.34 -9.93 15.00
CA GLN A 185 8.46 -11.30 15.50
C GLN A 185 7.55 -12.28 14.78
N SER A 186 6.40 -11.80 14.28
CA SER A 186 5.45 -12.62 13.57
C SER A 186 4.80 -11.85 12.41
N PHE A 187 4.18 -12.60 11.51
CA PHE A 187 3.37 -12.06 10.41
C PHE A 187 2.08 -12.84 10.27
N TYR A 188 1.07 -12.17 9.75
CA TYR A 188 -0.19 -12.78 9.37
C TYR A 188 -0.16 -13.20 7.91
N ALA A 189 -0.65 -14.42 7.64
CA ALA A 189 -0.94 -14.93 6.31
C ALA A 189 -2.46 -15.05 6.17
N ILE A 190 -3.04 -14.23 5.32
CA ILE A 190 -4.47 -14.19 5.05
C ILE A 190 -4.75 -15.06 3.83
N GLY A 191 -5.63 -16.02 4.01
CA GLY A 191 -6.09 -16.92 2.98
C GLY A 191 -7.54 -17.30 3.25
N PHE A 192 -7.82 -18.60 3.34
CA PHE A 192 -9.12 -19.09 3.79
C PHE A 192 -9.37 -18.75 5.26
N ASP A 193 -8.31 -18.76 6.04
CA ASP A 193 -8.27 -18.35 7.44
C ASP A 193 -7.12 -17.35 7.64
N LEU A 194 -7.07 -16.74 8.82
CA LEU A 194 -5.98 -15.90 9.28
C LEU A 194 -5.01 -16.75 10.09
N HIS A 195 -3.81 -16.96 9.55
CA HIS A 195 -2.74 -17.69 10.22
C HIS A 195 -1.68 -16.71 10.73
N GLU A 196 -1.14 -16.93 11.91
CA GLU A 196 0.00 -16.18 12.44
C GLU A 196 1.24 -17.08 12.50
N TYR A 197 2.36 -16.61 11.94
CA TYR A 197 3.62 -17.35 11.86
C TYR A 197 4.75 -16.58 12.51
N ASP A 198 5.63 -17.27 13.24
CA ASP A 198 6.91 -16.75 13.70
C ASP A 198 7.85 -16.48 12.52
N VAL A 199 8.40 -15.28 12.43
CA VAL A 199 9.25 -14.83 11.30
C VAL A 199 10.53 -15.63 11.19
N ARG A 200 11.14 -15.99 12.32
CA ARG A 200 12.46 -16.64 12.36
C ARG A 200 12.37 -18.15 12.08
N THR A 201 11.39 -18.80 12.66
CA THR A 201 11.28 -20.27 12.66
C THR A 201 10.25 -20.82 11.69
N GLY A 202 9.33 -19.98 11.20
CA GLY A 202 8.17 -20.41 10.41
C GLY A 202 7.15 -21.22 11.19
N LYS A 203 7.23 -21.23 12.53
CA LYS A 203 6.26 -21.95 13.36
C LYS A 203 4.90 -21.27 13.29
N LEU A 204 3.85 -22.04 13.04
CA LEU A 204 2.48 -21.58 13.19
C LEU A 204 2.18 -21.27 14.65
N LEU A 205 1.83 -20.04 14.96
CA LEU A 205 1.53 -19.55 16.31
C LEU A 205 0.03 -19.62 16.62
N GLY A 206 -0.81 -19.46 15.60
CA GLY A 206 -2.25 -19.51 15.75
C GLY A 206 -2.99 -19.44 14.42
N THR A 207 -4.25 -19.84 14.46
CA THR A 207 -5.18 -19.74 13.33
C THR A 207 -6.53 -19.21 13.83
N ARG A 208 -7.10 -18.27 13.10
CA ARG A 208 -8.45 -17.74 13.34
C ARG A 208 -9.27 -17.87 12.07
N GLY A 209 -10.51 -18.38 12.20
CA GLY A 209 -11.45 -18.47 11.09
C GLY A 209 -11.84 -17.07 10.62
N ILE A 210 -11.68 -16.82 9.32
CA ILE A 210 -12.22 -15.62 8.67
C ILE A 210 -13.44 -16.00 7.82
N GLN A 211 -13.30 -17.00 6.97
CA GLN A 211 -14.41 -17.49 6.16
C GLN A 211 -15.24 -18.55 6.87
N LYS A 212 -14.70 -19.16 7.92
CA LYS A 212 -15.41 -20.07 8.83
C LYS A 212 -15.68 -19.37 10.17
N TRP A 213 -16.31 -18.23 10.14
CA TRP A 213 -16.66 -17.52 11.36
C TRP A 213 -17.91 -18.10 12.05
N THR A 214 -18.09 -17.73 13.29
CA THR A 214 -19.21 -18.18 14.12
C THR A 214 -20.07 -17.01 14.60
N MET A 215 -20.20 -15.95 13.76
CA MET A 215 -21.12 -14.85 14.09
C MET A 215 -22.56 -15.39 14.06
N ALA A 216 -23.28 -15.14 15.17
CA ALA A 216 -24.67 -15.54 15.28
C ALA A 216 -25.50 -14.88 14.17
N ASP A 217 -26.44 -15.63 13.63
CA ASP A 217 -27.40 -15.19 12.60
C ASP A 217 -26.79 -14.79 11.24
N HIS A 218 -25.46 -14.93 11.06
CA HIS A 218 -24.79 -14.63 9.78
C HIS A 218 -24.47 -15.91 9.00
N SER A 219 -24.56 -15.81 7.67
CA SER A 219 -24.00 -16.82 6.77
C SER A 219 -22.46 -16.80 6.82
N GLN A 220 -21.81 -17.80 6.22
CA GLN A 220 -20.37 -17.72 5.99
C GLN A 220 -20.04 -16.49 5.12
N PRO A 221 -18.97 -15.74 5.45
CA PRO A 221 -18.67 -14.51 4.74
C PRO A 221 -17.90 -14.73 3.45
N ASP A 222 -18.07 -13.79 2.51
CA ASP A 222 -17.13 -13.54 1.42
C ASP A 222 -16.25 -12.37 1.76
N LEU A 223 -14.95 -12.47 1.42
CA LEU A 223 -13.91 -11.49 1.76
C LEU A 223 -13.10 -11.11 0.52
N LEU A 224 -12.99 -9.81 0.26
CA LEU A 224 -12.13 -9.24 -0.79
C LEU A 224 -10.89 -8.57 -0.17
N ALA A 225 -9.92 -9.36 0.27
CA ALA A 225 -8.73 -8.88 0.97
C ALA A 225 -7.48 -8.98 0.07
N PHE A 226 -7.35 -8.11 -0.94
CA PHE A 226 -6.22 -8.13 -1.89
C PHE A 226 -5.26 -6.94 -1.76
N TRP A 227 -5.67 -5.84 -1.11
CA TRP A 227 -4.88 -4.62 -1.03
C TRP A 227 -4.41 -4.38 0.41
N PRO A 228 -3.13 -4.68 0.72
CA PRO A 228 -2.58 -4.57 2.08
C PRO A 228 -2.25 -3.11 2.44
N VAL A 229 -3.26 -2.24 2.56
CA VAL A 229 -3.07 -0.84 2.96
C VAL A 229 -3.21 -0.72 4.48
N THR A 230 -2.12 -0.38 5.15
CA THR A 230 -2.06 -0.29 6.62
C THR A 230 -1.31 0.95 7.11
N GLU A 231 -0.74 1.73 6.20
CA GLU A 231 0.16 2.85 6.49
C GLU A 231 -0.45 3.91 7.40
N PRO A 232 -1.73 4.30 7.23
CA PRO A 232 -2.28 5.40 8.03
C PRO A 232 -2.42 5.06 9.51
N THR A 233 -2.65 3.79 9.86
CA THR A 233 -3.07 3.42 11.22
C THR A 233 -2.40 2.20 11.81
N GLY A 234 -1.72 1.38 11.02
CA GLY A 234 -1.27 0.03 11.40
C GLY A 234 -2.41 -0.99 11.53
N ILE A 235 -3.61 -0.65 11.03
CA ILE A 235 -4.78 -1.52 11.00
C ILE A 235 -5.10 -1.86 9.55
N PHE A 236 -5.21 -3.14 9.24
CA PHE A 236 -5.71 -3.61 7.97
C PHE A 236 -7.23 -3.68 8.00
N THR A 237 -7.89 -3.17 6.96
CA THR A 237 -9.34 -3.29 6.80
C THR A 237 -9.70 -3.94 5.47
N SER A 238 -10.85 -4.60 5.45
CA SER A 238 -11.41 -5.21 4.25
C SER A 238 -12.93 -5.22 4.31
N PRO A 239 -13.62 -5.05 3.18
CA PRO A 239 -15.06 -5.31 3.13
C PRO A 239 -15.31 -6.80 3.29
N VAL A 240 -16.42 -7.12 3.95
CA VAL A 240 -16.92 -8.49 4.16
C VAL A 240 -18.39 -8.52 3.78
N TYR A 241 -18.79 -9.56 3.08
CA TYR A 241 -20.16 -9.78 2.63
C TYR A 241 -20.72 -11.03 3.27
N SER A 242 -21.88 -10.92 3.88
CA SER A 242 -22.60 -12.04 4.49
C SER A 242 -24.11 -11.81 4.38
N GLU A 243 -24.89 -12.76 4.85
CA GLU A 243 -26.34 -12.63 4.94
C GLU A 243 -26.80 -12.81 6.38
N ILE A 244 -27.68 -11.93 6.85
CA ILE A 244 -28.34 -12.10 8.15
C ILE A 244 -29.71 -12.76 7.92
N LYS A 245 -30.00 -13.85 8.65
CA LYS A 245 -31.30 -14.50 8.64
C LYS A 245 -32.29 -13.76 9.54
N LYS A 246 -33.39 -13.30 8.96
CA LYS A 246 -34.52 -12.67 9.68
C LYS A 246 -35.78 -13.48 9.44
N GLY A 247 -36.00 -14.48 10.27
CA GLY A 247 -37.12 -15.45 10.07
C GLY A 247 -36.89 -16.29 8.82
N THR A 248 -37.78 -16.16 7.82
CA THR A 248 -37.67 -16.83 6.51
C THR A 248 -36.90 -16.00 5.46
N GLU A 249 -36.56 -14.76 5.76
CA GLU A 249 -35.85 -13.86 4.86
C GLU A 249 -34.35 -13.86 5.15
N SER A 250 -33.55 -13.63 4.09
CA SER A 250 -32.13 -13.43 4.16
C SER A 250 -31.81 -12.03 3.66
N VAL A 251 -31.09 -11.24 4.47
CA VAL A 251 -30.71 -9.85 4.13
C VAL A 251 -29.21 -9.81 3.89
N PRO A 252 -28.75 -9.56 2.65
CA PRO A 252 -27.34 -9.35 2.38
C PRO A 252 -26.81 -8.13 3.15
N MET A 253 -25.68 -8.29 3.81
CA MET A 253 -25.01 -7.27 4.63
C MET A 253 -23.60 -7.00 4.15
N THR A 254 -23.18 -5.77 4.30
CA THR A 254 -21.77 -5.36 4.15
C THR A 254 -21.22 -5.00 5.52
N ALA A 255 -20.13 -5.66 5.89
CA ALA A 255 -19.39 -5.40 7.11
C ALA A 255 -17.97 -4.87 6.81
N LEU A 256 -17.39 -4.19 7.77
CA LEU A 256 -15.98 -3.85 7.80
C LEU A 256 -15.25 -4.82 8.73
N MET A 257 -14.32 -5.60 8.18
CA MET A 257 -13.34 -6.33 8.96
C MET A 257 -12.16 -5.42 9.28
N SER A 258 -11.68 -5.45 10.52
CA SER A 258 -10.49 -4.73 10.95
C SER A 258 -9.55 -5.66 11.70
N LEU A 259 -8.27 -5.66 11.31
CA LEU A 259 -7.19 -6.39 11.98
C LEU A 259 -6.12 -5.40 12.44
N ASP A 260 -6.06 -5.15 13.74
CA ASP A 260 -4.98 -4.34 14.33
C ASP A 260 -3.68 -5.17 14.37
N LEU A 261 -2.67 -4.76 13.61
CA LEU A 261 -1.42 -5.51 13.50
C LEU A 261 -0.58 -5.48 14.78
N LYS A 262 -0.80 -4.51 15.67
CA LYS A 262 -0.07 -4.39 16.94
C LYS A 262 -0.67 -5.31 18.00
N SER A 263 -1.96 -5.19 18.27
CA SER A 263 -2.65 -6.03 19.27
C SER A 263 -2.98 -7.42 18.74
N GLY A 264 -3.22 -7.54 17.43
CA GLY A 264 -3.76 -8.74 16.79
C GLY A 264 -5.28 -8.84 16.92
N GLU A 265 -5.95 -7.81 17.39
CA GLU A 265 -7.41 -7.79 17.50
C GLU A 265 -8.05 -7.85 16.10
N LEU A 266 -9.01 -8.74 15.94
CA LEU A 266 -9.79 -8.93 14.72
C LEU A 266 -11.26 -8.67 15.03
N THR A 267 -11.84 -7.67 14.37
CA THR A 267 -13.23 -7.26 14.57
C THR A 267 -13.99 -7.25 13.26
N TYR A 268 -15.31 -7.40 13.37
CA TYR A 268 -16.27 -7.30 12.26
C TYR A 268 -17.40 -6.38 12.68
N SER A 269 -17.81 -5.50 11.79
CA SER A 269 -18.86 -4.54 12.07
C SER A 269 -19.72 -4.33 10.84
N ASP A 270 -20.97 -4.78 10.89
CA ASP A 270 -21.97 -4.46 9.88
C ASP A 270 -22.23 -2.97 9.85
N PHE A 271 -22.29 -2.38 8.66
CA PHE A 271 -22.54 -0.94 8.54
C PHE A 271 -23.69 -0.59 7.58
N GLU A 272 -24.12 -1.54 6.75
CA GLU A 272 -25.30 -1.37 5.90
C GLU A 272 -25.83 -2.73 5.38
N PRO A 273 -27.13 -2.84 5.03
CA PRO A 273 -27.60 -3.81 4.05
C PRO A 273 -26.87 -3.58 2.74
N MET A 274 -26.40 -4.66 2.10
CA MET A 274 -25.58 -4.56 0.89
C MET A 274 -26.29 -3.75 -0.20
N SER A 275 -25.73 -2.59 -0.54
CA SER A 275 -26.26 -1.69 -1.58
C SER A 275 -25.25 -1.37 -2.68
N ALA A 276 -23.97 -1.63 -2.44
CA ALA A 276 -22.90 -1.48 -3.41
C ALA A 276 -21.74 -2.43 -3.09
N LEU A 277 -21.02 -2.84 -4.13
CA LEU A 277 -19.78 -3.60 -3.97
C LEU A 277 -18.64 -2.65 -3.64
N ILE A 278 -17.79 -3.06 -2.70
CA ILE A 278 -16.55 -2.37 -2.28
C ILE A 278 -15.40 -3.36 -2.47
N PHE A 279 -14.31 -2.97 -3.12
CA PHE A 279 -13.17 -3.87 -3.36
C PHE A 279 -12.09 -3.74 -2.31
N SER A 280 -11.79 -2.53 -1.88
CA SER A 280 -10.81 -2.28 -0.83
C SER A 280 -11.25 -1.16 0.09
N THR A 281 -10.70 -1.17 1.30
CA THR A 281 -10.96 -0.14 2.30
C THR A 281 -9.66 0.32 2.95
N VAL A 282 -9.68 1.53 3.50
CA VAL A 282 -8.60 2.11 4.32
C VAL A 282 -9.21 2.91 5.46
N LEU A 283 -8.59 2.89 6.63
CA LEU A 283 -8.97 3.74 7.76
C LEU A 283 -8.35 5.13 7.63
N SER A 284 -9.12 6.16 8.01
CA SER A 284 -8.56 7.49 8.25
C SER A 284 -7.52 7.47 9.37
N PRO A 285 -6.53 8.39 9.39
CA PRO A 285 -5.50 8.44 10.43
C PRO A 285 -6.08 8.59 11.85
N ASP A 286 -7.21 9.26 12.01
CA ASP A 286 -7.92 9.42 13.28
C ASP A 286 -8.80 8.22 13.66
N ARG A 287 -8.89 7.19 12.80
CA ARG A 287 -9.65 5.94 12.95
C ARG A 287 -11.16 6.11 13.09
N LYS A 288 -11.71 7.28 12.75
CA LYS A 288 -13.15 7.52 12.83
C LYS A 288 -13.92 7.13 11.58
N HIS A 289 -13.24 7.19 10.44
CA HIS A 289 -13.81 6.88 9.15
C HIS A 289 -13.05 5.74 8.46
N ALA A 290 -13.77 4.95 7.69
CA ALA A 290 -13.16 4.07 6.70
C ALA A 290 -13.65 4.49 5.30
N TYR A 291 -12.73 4.49 4.34
CA TYR A 291 -13.06 4.80 2.95
C TYR A 291 -12.97 3.54 2.11
N GLY A 292 -13.99 3.31 1.29
CA GLY A 292 -14.07 2.14 0.41
C GLY A 292 -14.31 2.52 -1.03
N VAL A 293 -13.74 1.75 -1.98
CA VAL A 293 -13.89 2.00 -3.41
C VAL A 293 -14.26 0.75 -4.21
N TYR A 294 -15.01 0.98 -5.26
CA TYR A 294 -15.16 0.20 -6.49
C TYR A 294 -15.77 1.08 -7.57
N SER A 295 -17.08 1.01 -7.82
CA SER A 295 -17.83 1.93 -8.69
C SER A 295 -18.31 3.19 -7.96
N THR A 296 -18.15 3.18 -6.66
CA THR A 296 -18.47 4.30 -5.75
C THR A 296 -17.34 4.54 -4.78
N LEU A 297 -17.19 5.78 -4.32
CA LEU A 297 -16.40 6.12 -3.14
C LEU A 297 -17.35 6.20 -1.95
N THR A 298 -17.07 5.42 -0.93
CA THR A 298 -17.90 5.24 0.26
C THR A 298 -17.15 5.70 1.51
N SER A 299 -17.77 6.52 2.35
CA SER A 299 -17.34 6.84 3.71
C SER A 299 -18.19 6.08 4.71
N ILE A 300 -17.54 5.43 5.67
CA ILE A 300 -18.13 4.62 6.73
C ILE A 300 -17.78 5.27 8.07
N ASP A 301 -18.78 5.58 8.89
CA ASP A 301 -18.61 5.96 10.28
C ASP A 301 -18.26 4.68 11.08
N VAL A 302 -16.99 4.56 11.46
CA VAL A 302 -16.46 3.35 12.12
C VAL A 302 -17.05 3.18 13.51
N LEU A 303 -17.20 4.27 14.27
CA LEU A 303 -17.73 4.24 15.62
C LEU A 303 -19.26 4.08 15.64
N GLY A 304 -19.94 4.68 14.68
CA GLY A 304 -21.39 4.60 14.52
C GLY A 304 -21.86 3.33 13.81
N HIS A 305 -20.95 2.51 13.29
CA HIS A 305 -21.25 1.28 12.55
C HIS A 305 -22.28 1.50 11.44
N ARG A 306 -22.05 2.50 10.59
CA ARG A 306 -23.02 2.87 9.54
C ARG A 306 -22.37 3.49 8.31
N LEU A 307 -23.04 3.35 7.19
CA LEU A 307 -22.77 4.15 6.00
C LEU A 307 -22.97 5.63 6.34
N GLU A 308 -21.96 6.46 6.06
CA GLU A 308 -22.01 7.90 6.25
C GLU A 308 -22.37 8.61 4.94
N LYS A 309 -21.59 8.31 3.90
CA LYS A 309 -21.78 8.93 2.58
C LYS A 309 -21.29 8.02 1.47
N ARG A 310 -21.90 8.15 0.29
CA ARG A 310 -21.48 7.45 -0.92
C ARG A 310 -21.68 8.36 -2.13
N VAL A 311 -20.69 8.39 -3.01
CA VAL A 311 -20.74 9.13 -4.28
C VAL A 311 -20.32 8.22 -5.43
N PRO A 312 -20.90 8.38 -6.64
CA PRO A 312 -20.50 7.63 -7.82
C PRO A 312 -19.10 8.06 -8.26
N LEU A 313 -18.34 7.14 -8.84
CA LEU A 313 -17.06 7.40 -9.46
C LEU A 313 -17.18 7.37 -10.99
N ASP A 314 -16.27 8.04 -11.72
CA ASP A 314 -16.29 8.08 -13.18
C ASP A 314 -16.06 6.70 -13.81
N HIS A 315 -15.29 5.85 -13.12
CA HIS A 315 -15.05 4.44 -13.46
C HIS A 315 -14.72 3.66 -12.19
N THR A 316 -14.51 2.36 -12.31
CA THR A 316 -14.13 1.52 -11.18
C THR A 316 -12.70 1.78 -10.72
N PHE A 317 -12.46 1.75 -9.41
CA PHE A 317 -11.14 1.75 -8.78
C PHE A 317 -11.01 0.55 -7.84
N TYR A 318 -9.83 -0.06 -7.78
CA TYR A 318 -9.60 -1.23 -6.93
C TYR A 318 -8.81 -0.91 -5.66
N ALA A 319 -7.98 0.11 -5.69
CA ALA A 319 -7.14 0.50 -4.57
C ALA A 319 -7.56 1.87 -4.02
N VAL A 320 -7.52 2.01 -2.70
CA VAL A 320 -7.77 3.26 -1.98
C VAL A 320 -6.69 3.47 -0.92
N ASN A 321 -6.26 4.72 -0.75
CA ASN A 321 -5.41 5.16 0.35
C ASN A 321 -5.81 6.58 0.75
N VAL A 322 -5.24 7.09 1.84
CA VAL A 322 -5.55 8.40 2.39
C VAL A 322 -4.26 9.15 2.69
N SER A 323 -4.28 10.49 2.58
CA SER A 323 -3.16 11.35 2.94
C SER A 323 -2.81 11.23 4.43
N SER A 324 -1.55 11.50 4.80
CA SER A 324 -1.08 11.40 6.18
C SER A 324 -1.83 12.31 7.15
N ASP A 325 -2.33 13.44 6.67
CA ASP A 325 -3.17 14.37 7.43
C ASP A 325 -4.67 14.01 7.43
N GLY A 326 -5.06 13.00 6.66
CA GLY A 326 -6.45 12.56 6.53
C GLY A 326 -7.34 13.47 5.70
N SER A 327 -6.80 14.46 5.00
CA SER A 327 -7.60 15.45 4.27
C SER A 327 -8.00 15.04 2.86
N GLU A 328 -7.26 14.10 2.25
CA GLU A 328 -7.49 13.65 0.88
C GLU A 328 -7.51 12.12 0.77
N ILE A 329 -8.37 11.61 -0.10
CA ILE A 329 -8.47 10.20 -0.46
C ILE A 329 -7.88 10.03 -1.86
N PHE A 330 -7.07 8.99 -2.04
CA PHE A 330 -6.46 8.62 -3.29
C PHE A 330 -7.03 7.28 -3.78
N THR A 331 -7.46 7.23 -5.04
CA THR A 331 -8.02 6.03 -5.68
C THR A 331 -7.20 5.63 -6.90
N GLY A 332 -7.01 4.34 -7.12
CA GLY A 332 -6.23 3.82 -8.23
C GLY A 332 -6.48 2.32 -8.48
N GLY A 333 -5.52 1.66 -9.14
CA GLY A 333 -5.56 0.20 -9.35
C GLY A 333 -6.30 -0.25 -10.59
N THR A 334 -6.91 0.69 -11.35
CA THR A 334 -7.48 0.45 -12.69
C THR A 334 -7.15 1.60 -13.63
N ASN A 335 -7.39 1.42 -14.91
CA ASN A 335 -7.10 2.42 -15.94
C ASN A 335 -5.68 3.03 -15.80
N CYS A 336 -5.53 4.30 -16.15
CA CYS A 336 -4.24 4.99 -16.12
C CYS A 336 -4.35 6.33 -15.40
N ASP A 337 -4.94 6.32 -14.22
CA ASP A 337 -5.07 7.53 -13.41
C ASP A 337 -5.16 7.26 -11.91
N VAL A 338 -4.91 8.31 -11.16
CA VAL A 338 -5.15 8.38 -9.72
C VAL A 338 -6.17 9.47 -9.47
N GLY A 339 -7.31 9.10 -8.90
CA GLY A 339 -8.33 10.04 -8.45
C GLY A 339 -7.94 10.64 -7.10
N VAL A 340 -8.21 11.93 -6.92
CA VAL A 340 -8.00 12.67 -5.67
C VAL A 340 -9.31 13.27 -5.22
N TYR A 341 -9.72 12.96 -4.00
CA TYR A 341 -11.01 13.37 -3.43
C TYR A 341 -10.79 14.04 -2.08
N ASP A 342 -11.69 14.96 -1.73
CA ASP A 342 -11.76 15.50 -0.38
C ASP A 342 -12.30 14.45 0.58
N ALA A 343 -11.62 14.21 1.70
CA ALA A 343 -11.97 13.13 2.62
C ALA A 343 -13.29 13.37 3.36
N LYS A 344 -13.69 14.62 3.57
CA LYS A 344 -14.93 14.99 4.28
C LYS A 344 -16.13 15.06 3.35
N SER A 345 -15.99 15.74 2.23
CA SER A 345 -17.10 15.95 1.30
C SER A 345 -17.23 14.85 0.25
N LEU A 346 -16.20 14.03 0.03
CA LEU A 346 -16.03 13.09 -1.06
C LEU A 346 -16.06 13.74 -2.45
N ASP A 347 -15.91 15.04 -2.54
CA ASP A 347 -15.87 15.75 -3.81
C ASP A 347 -14.57 15.48 -4.55
N LYS A 348 -14.66 15.26 -5.84
CA LYS A 348 -13.48 15.06 -6.68
C LYS A 348 -12.68 16.34 -6.81
N LYS A 349 -11.43 16.34 -6.36
CA LYS A 349 -10.49 17.46 -6.44
C LYS A 349 -9.66 17.44 -7.72
N ALA A 350 -9.20 16.25 -8.13
CA ALA A 350 -8.32 16.10 -9.28
C ALA A 350 -8.34 14.68 -9.84
N VAL A 351 -7.81 14.53 -11.04
CA VAL A 351 -7.42 13.27 -11.65
C VAL A 351 -5.99 13.42 -12.18
N ILE A 352 -5.09 12.56 -11.70
CA ILE A 352 -3.68 12.58 -12.12
C ILE A 352 -3.49 11.45 -13.14
N LYS A 353 -3.22 11.81 -14.39
CA LYS A 353 -2.99 10.84 -15.47
C LYS A 353 -1.59 10.26 -15.39
N LEU A 354 -1.48 8.95 -15.66
CA LEU A 354 -0.22 8.20 -15.68
C LEU A 354 0.27 8.05 -17.13
N PRO A 355 1.33 8.76 -17.56
CA PRO A 355 1.79 8.75 -18.93
C PRO A 355 2.29 7.37 -19.35
N GLY A 356 2.06 6.97 -20.60
CA GLY A 356 2.53 5.71 -21.17
C GLY A 356 2.05 4.43 -20.47
N CYS A 357 1.10 4.54 -19.58
CA CYS A 357 0.40 3.44 -18.94
C CYS A 357 -0.61 2.82 -19.90
N THR A 358 -0.79 1.50 -19.85
CA THR A 358 -1.88 0.80 -20.55
C THR A 358 -2.98 0.37 -19.58
N ASP A 359 -2.65 0.10 -18.33
CA ASP A 359 -3.56 -0.30 -17.27
C ASP A 359 -2.79 -0.43 -15.95
N GLN A 360 -3.38 -0.05 -14.83
CA GLN A 360 -2.81 -0.30 -13.50
C GLN A 360 -3.09 -1.73 -13.01
N SER A 361 -4.10 -2.41 -13.57
CA SER A 361 -4.55 -3.72 -13.08
C SER A 361 -4.93 -3.68 -11.60
N ILE A 362 -4.31 -4.55 -10.80
CA ILE A 362 -4.51 -4.65 -9.35
C ILE A 362 -3.35 -4.02 -8.56
N ALA A 363 -2.64 -3.07 -9.14
CA ALA A 363 -1.52 -2.42 -8.46
C ALA A 363 -1.97 -1.78 -7.14
N THR A 364 -1.17 -1.96 -6.11
CA THR A 364 -1.38 -1.26 -4.85
C THR A 364 -1.05 0.23 -5.01
N LEU A 365 -1.69 1.04 -4.19
CA LEU A 365 -1.44 2.46 -4.10
C LEU A 365 -0.89 2.76 -2.71
N ARG A 366 0.39 3.14 -2.64
CA ARG A 366 1.08 3.41 -1.37
C ARG A 366 1.26 4.89 -1.15
N VAL A 367 1.11 5.34 0.08
CA VAL A 367 1.45 6.70 0.51
C VAL A 367 2.74 6.66 1.29
N ILE A 368 3.72 7.46 0.84
CA ILE A 368 4.99 7.68 1.53
C ILE A 368 4.86 9.04 2.22
N HIS A 369 5.13 9.05 3.52
CA HIS A 369 5.09 10.30 4.26
C HIS A 369 6.39 11.06 4.03
N GLY A 370 6.31 12.30 3.56
CA GLY A 370 7.45 13.18 3.44
C GLY A 370 8.08 13.42 4.82
N LYS A 371 9.40 13.30 4.90
CA LYS A 371 10.18 13.64 6.10
C LYS A 371 10.55 15.10 6.09
#